data_e402f890bcc187fdd1540633921412d7
#
_entry.id   e402f890bcc187fdd1540633921412d7
#
_cell.length_a   1.000
_cell.length_b   1.000
_cell.length_c   1.000
_cell.angle_alpha   90.00
_cell.angle_beta   90.00
_cell.angle_gamma   90.00
#
_symmetry.space_group_name_H-M   'P 1'
#
loop_
_entity.id
_entity.type
_entity.pdbx_description
1 polymer ?
#
loop_
_entity_poly.entity_id
_entity_poly.type
_entity_poly.pdbx_seq_one_letter_code
_entity_poly.pdbx_strand_id
1 'polypeptide(L)'
;MDATLAFDHAISDMTDDAYIIELIPSFEDFYRTEYPGLVAVATALVGSHEAGEDMVQDTMVKSLTRWQAVQRLERPGGWAHRVLLNACTSWWRRHRTEANHLARLRRVEPTVSGPSPDALAFWGAVRRLPERHRMVMVLFYAGDRSVAEVASILSVPEGTVKSDLTRARAALAIQLGE
;
A
#
# COMPACT_ATOMS: atom_id res chain seq x y z
N MET A 1 41.06 36.71 -31.68
CA MET A 1 40.75 36.21 -30.31
C MET A 1 39.30 35.85 -30.34
N ASP A 2 39.07 34.56 -30.44
CA ASP A 2 37.85 33.97 -31.03
C ASP A 2 36.64 34.02 -30.11
N ALA A 3 35.58 34.71 -30.52
CA ALA A 3 34.27 34.72 -29.85
C ALA A 3 33.60 33.34 -29.84
N THR A 4 34.05 32.43 -30.70
CA THR A 4 33.54 31.06 -30.83
C THR A 4 33.93 30.17 -29.64
N LEU A 5 35.15 30.34 -29.08
CA LEU A 5 35.62 29.58 -27.92
C LEU A 5 34.95 30.01 -26.60
N ALA A 6 34.52 31.27 -26.50
CA ALA A 6 33.77 31.77 -25.35
C ALA A 6 32.32 31.26 -25.35
N PHE A 7 31.73 31.01 -26.52
CA PHE A 7 30.39 30.50 -26.67
C PHE A 7 30.32 28.99 -26.37
N ASP A 8 31.33 28.23 -26.80
CA ASP A 8 31.42 26.79 -26.49
C ASP A 8 31.61 26.52 -24.98
N HIS A 9 32.35 27.41 -24.29
CA HIS A 9 32.57 27.27 -22.85
C HIS A 9 31.31 27.62 -22.04
N ALA A 10 30.50 28.59 -22.53
CA ALA A 10 29.22 28.96 -21.90
C ALA A 10 28.13 27.90 -22.09
N ILE A 11 28.16 27.15 -23.20
CA ILE A 11 27.23 26.04 -23.44
C ILE A 11 27.61 24.79 -22.63
N SER A 12 28.88 24.56 -22.38
CA SER A 12 29.36 23.45 -21.55
C SER A 12 28.96 23.63 -20.08
N ASP A 13 28.99 24.87 -19.59
CA ASP A 13 28.58 25.18 -18.20
C ASP A 13 27.03 25.17 -18.00
N MET A 14 26.28 25.44 -19.08
CA MET A 14 24.80 25.36 -19.04
C MET A 14 24.26 23.93 -19.15
N THR A 15 25.06 22.98 -19.63
CA THR A 15 24.63 21.57 -19.79
C THR A 15 24.80 20.76 -18.52
N ASP A 16 25.64 21.17 -17.58
CA ASP A 16 25.85 20.44 -16.32
C ASP A 16 24.78 20.75 -15.26
N ASP A 17 24.21 21.96 -15.27
CA ASP A 17 23.09 22.32 -14.38
C ASP A 17 21.71 21.84 -14.88
N ALA A 18 21.60 21.47 -16.15
CA ALA A 18 20.36 20.97 -16.74
C ALA A 18 20.16 19.46 -16.57
N TYR A 19 21.20 18.70 -16.14
CA TYR A 19 21.14 17.25 -15.98
C TYR A 19 20.91 16.78 -14.54
N ILE A 20 20.79 17.68 -13.59
CA ILE A 20 20.20 17.39 -12.27
C ILE A 20 18.75 17.93 -12.25
N ILE A 21 17.97 17.64 -13.29
CA ILE A 21 16.56 17.36 -13.06
C ILE A 21 16.60 15.96 -12.47
N GLU A 22 16.82 15.90 -11.16
CA GLU A 22 16.43 14.77 -10.35
C GLU A 22 15.07 14.34 -10.90
N LEU A 23 14.98 13.14 -11.44
CA LEU A 23 13.72 12.58 -11.93
C LEU A 23 12.77 12.50 -10.73
N ILE A 24 12.20 13.64 -10.37
CA ILE A 24 11.10 13.66 -9.42
C ILE A 24 10.01 12.84 -10.09
N PRO A 25 9.65 11.66 -9.57
CA PRO A 25 8.67 10.79 -10.20
C PRO A 25 7.42 11.62 -10.50
N SER A 26 6.91 11.53 -11.72
CA SER A 26 5.64 12.14 -12.02
C SER A 26 4.55 11.48 -11.16
N PHE A 27 3.43 12.19 -10.91
CA PHE A 27 2.30 11.54 -10.26
C PHE A 27 1.82 10.31 -11.03
N GLU A 28 1.94 10.32 -12.36
CA GLU A 28 1.58 9.20 -13.20
C GLU A 28 2.45 7.96 -12.95
N ASP A 29 3.77 8.13 -12.81
CA ASP A 29 4.70 7.05 -12.49
C ASP A 29 4.44 6.51 -11.08
N PHE A 30 4.22 7.40 -10.13
CA PHE A 30 3.81 7.05 -8.77
C PHE A 30 2.49 6.25 -8.76
N TYR A 31 1.48 6.71 -9.51
CA TYR A 31 0.21 6.01 -9.64
C TYR A 31 0.38 4.62 -10.22
N ARG A 32 1.10 4.46 -11.34
CA ARG A 32 1.34 3.17 -11.98
C ARG A 32 2.06 2.19 -11.06
N THR A 33 3.01 2.69 -10.27
CA THR A 33 3.84 1.86 -9.38
C THR A 33 3.06 1.42 -8.14
N GLU A 34 2.35 2.34 -7.49
CA GLU A 34 1.76 2.08 -6.18
C GLU A 34 0.32 1.53 -6.25
N TYR A 35 -0.45 1.90 -7.29
CA TYR A 35 -1.87 1.56 -7.38
C TYR A 35 -2.18 0.06 -7.24
N PRO A 36 -1.48 -0.85 -7.95
CA PRO A 36 -1.78 -2.28 -7.82
C PRO A 36 -1.57 -2.83 -6.40
N GLY A 37 -0.47 -2.44 -5.74
CA GLY A 37 -0.17 -2.83 -4.37
C GLY A 37 -1.17 -2.28 -3.36
N LEU A 38 -1.60 -1.03 -3.53
CA LEU A 38 -2.62 -0.41 -2.69
C LEU A 38 -3.97 -1.12 -2.84
N VAL A 39 -4.39 -1.49 -4.07
CA VAL A 39 -5.63 -2.24 -4.31
C VAL A 39 -5.57 -3.61 -3.66
N ALA A 40 -4.45 -4.33 -3.78
CA ALA A 40 -4.26 -5.62 -3.13
C ALA A 40 -4.41 -5.51 -1.60
N VAL A 41 -3.74 -4.52 -0.99
CA VAL A 41 -3.82 -4.23 0.46
C VAL A 41 -5.26 -3.89 0.87
N ALA A 42 -5.92 -2.99 0.17
CA ALA A 42 -7.29 -2.57 0.50
C ALA A 42 -8.26 -3.75 0.38
N THR A 43 -8.23 -4.49 -0.73
CA THR A 43 -9.07 -5.68 -0.96
C THR A 43 -8.87 -6.72 0.14
N ALA A 44 -7.64 -7.03 0.49
CA ALA A 44 -7.32 -7.98 1.57
C ALA A 44 -7.88 -7.52 2.91
N LEU A 45 -7.80 -6.21 3.21
CA LEU A 45 -8.32 -5.62 4.44
C LEU A 45 -9.84 -5.62 4.49
N VAL A 46 -10.53 -5.10 3.47
CA VAL A 46 -11.98 -4.88 3.52
C VAL A 46 -12.78 -6.11 3.06
N GLY A 47 -12.17 -6.99 2.26
CA GLY A 47 -12.81 -8.21 1.75
C GLY A 47 -13.70 -8.00 0.53
N SER A 48 -13.67 -6.84 -0.09
CA SER A 48 -14.35 -6.49 -1.33
C SER A 48 -13.40 -5.74 -2.25
N HIS A 49 -13.27 -6.19 -3.49
CA HIS A 49 -12.43 -5.54 -4.50
C HIS A 49 -12.96 -4.14 -4.83
N GLU A 50 -14.24 -4.02 -5.08
CA GLU A 50 -14.91 -2.74 -5.37
C GLU A 50 -14.70 -1.72 -4.25
N ALA A 51 -15.01 -2.07 -3.00
CA ALA A 51 -14.77 -1.18 -1.86
C ALA A 51 -13.28 -0.87 -1.65
N GLY A 52 -12.40 -1.81 -1.97
CA GLY A 52 -10.95 -1.61 -1.94
C GLY A 52 -10.50 -0.59 -2.98
N GLU A 53 -10.94 -0.72 -4.22
CA GLU A 53 -10.65 0.23 -5.30
C GLU A 53 -11.14 1.64 -4.97
N ASP A 54 -12.36 1.79 -4.46
CA ASP A 54 -12.90 3.09 -4.06
C ASP A 54 -12.00 3.78 -3.03
N MET A 55 -11.53 3.04 -2.03
CA MET A 55 -10.61 3.59 -1.01
C MET A 55 -9.25 3.97 -1.60
N VAL A 56 -8.77 3.20 -2.58
CA VAL A 56 -7.51 3.51 -3.25
C VAL A 56 -7.67 4.73 -4.14
N GLN A 57 -8.78 4.87 -4.87
CA GLN A 57 -9.08 6.06 -5.65
C GLN A 57 -9.09 7.32 -4.78
N ASP A 58 -9.77 7.28 -3.63
CA ASP A 58 -9.78 8.36 -2.64
C ASP A 58 -8.35 8.68 -2.13
N THR A 59 -7.54 7.65 -1.93
CA THR A 59 -6.14 7.80 -1.50
C THR A 59 -5.31 8.45 -2.60
N MET A 60 -5.49 8.07 -3.86
CA MET A 60 -4.81 8.67 -5.01
C MET A 60 -5.23 10.11 -5.25
N VAL A 61 -6.50 10.45 -5.10
CA VAL A 61 -6.97 11.85 -5.16
C VAL A 61 -6.31 12.69 -4.08
N LYS A 62 -6.19 12.19 -2.84
CA LYS A 62 -5.46 12.88 -1.76
C LYS A 62 -3.97 13.01 -2.06
N SER A 63 -3.37 12.01 -2.69
CA SER A 63 -1.97 12.05 -3.11
C SER A 63 -1.75 13.10 -4.19
N LEU A 64 -2.62 13.16 -5.20
CA LEU A 64 -2.57 14.13 -6.28
C LEU A 64 -2.73 15.56 -5.76
N THR A 65 -3.73 15.82 -4.92
CA THR A 65 -3.98 17.16 -4.36
C THR A 65 -2.83 17.67 -3.49
N ARG A 66 -2.00 16.78 -2.97
CA ARG A 66 -0.83 17.09 -2.13
C ARG A 66 0.49 16.71 -2.79
N TRP A 67 0.48 16.48 -4.12
CA TRP A 67 1.63 15.88 -4.80
C TRP A 67 2.93 16.64 -4.59
N GLN A 68 2.91 17.98 -4.63
CA GLN A 68 4.10 18.79 -4.37
C GLN A 68 4.77 18.53 -3.01
N ALA A 69 4.00 18.12 -2.02
CA ALA A 69 4.53 17.77 -0.71
C ALA A 69 4.89 16.28 -0.63
N VAL A 70 4.05 15.41 -1.19
CA VAL A 70 4.20 13.96 -1.15
C VAL A 70 5.44 13.50 -1.92
N GLN A 71 5.69 14.05 -3.11
CA GLN A 71 6.86 13.69 -3.94
C GLN A 71 8.21 14.01 -3.28
N ARG A 72 8.25 14.93 -2.31
CA ARG A 72 9.45 15.30 -1.55
C ARG A 72 9.73 14.40 -0.36
N LEU A 73 8.82 13.50 -0.04
CA LEU A 73 9.02 12.53 1.04
C LEU A 73 10.07 11.50 0.60
N GLU A 74 10.86 11.02 1.53
CA GLU A 74 11.80 9.91 1.28
C GLU A 74 11.09 8.67 0.72
N ARG A 75 9.85 8.43 1.14
CA ARG A 75 9.04 7.28 0.73
C ARG A 75 7.58 7.69 0.44
N PRO A 76 7.29 8.25 -0.74
CA PRO A 76 5.93 8.65 -1.12
C PRO A 76 4.92 7.51 -1.05
N GLY A 77 5.29 6.29 -1.51
CA GLY A 77 4.45 5.09 -1.42
C GLY A 77 4.12 4.71 0.03
N GLY A 78 5.06 4.83 0.96
CA GLY A 78 4.82 4.60 2.38
C GLY A 78 3.78 5.55 2.97
N TRP A 79 3.78 6.81 2.54
CA TRP A 79 2.76 7.78 2.92
C TRP A 79 1.37 7.38 2.39
N ALA A 80 1.28 6.98 1.12
CA ALA A 80 0.01 6.54 0.52
C ALA A 80 -0.55 5.29 1.23
N HIS A 81 0.30 4.31 1.54
CA HIS A 81 -0.11 3.14 2.34
C HIS A 81 -0.65 3.53 3.71
N ARG A 82 -0.01 4.49 4.40
CA ARG A 82 -0.50 4.98 5.70
C ARG A 82 -1.87 5.66 5.58
N VAL A 83 -2.08 6.49 4.55
CA VAL A 83 -3.38 7.13 4.29
C VAL A 83 -4.45 6.07 4.04
N LEU A 84 -4.15 5.06 3.21
CA LEU A 84 -5.05 3.95 2.92
C LEU A 84 -5.39 3.13 4.18
N LEU A 85 -4.39 2.74 4.98
CA LEU A 85 -4.61 1.99 6.22
C LEU A 85 -5.54 2.72 7.19
N ASN A 86 -5.38 4.03 7.33
CA ASN A 86 -6.25 4.87 8.15
C ASN A 86 -7.68 4.88 7.60
N ALA A 87 -7.87 4.95 6.28
CA ALA A 87 -9.18 4.87 5.64
C ALA A 87 -9.83 3.50 5.88
N CYS A 88 -9.09 2.40 5.65
CA CYS A 88 -9.56 1.03 5.90
C CYS A 88 -9.92 0.81 7.38
N THR A 89 -9.11 1.29 8.32
CA THR A 89 -9.40 1.20 9.76
C THR A 89 -10.69 1.94 10.12
N SER A 90 -10.87 3.14 9.59
CA SER A 90 -12.09 3.94 9.80
C SER A 90 -13.32 3.28 9.20
N TRP A 91 -13.17 2.67 8.01
CA TRP A 91 -14.23 1.87 7.38
C TRP A 91 -14.61 0.67 8.25
N TRP A 92 -13.62 -0.10 8.75
CA TRP A 92 -13.83 -1.23 9.65
C TRP A 92 -14.59 -0.84 10.94
N ARG A 93 -14.21 0.27 11.56
CA ARG A 93 -14.90 0.76 12.77
C ARG A 93 -16.37 1.07 12.51
N ARG A 94 -16.70 1.61 11.34
CA ARG A 94 -18.09 1.93 10.96
C ARG A 94 -18.90 0.69 10.61
N HIS A 95 -18.30 -0.28 9.91
CA HIS A 95 -19.00 -1.46 9.39
C HIS A 95 -18.86 -2.70 10.29
N ARG A 96 -18.22 -2.58 11.44
CA ARG A 96 -17.99 -3.71 12.36
C ARG A 96 -19.30 -4.37 12.82
N THR A 97 -20.36 -3.61 12.98
CA THR A 97 -21.68 -4.11 13.38
C THR A 97 -22.40 -4.79 12.21
N GLU A 98 -22.28 -4.24 10.99
CA GLU A 98 -22.88 -4.79 9.78
C GLU A 98 -22.10 -5.97 9.22
N ALA A 99 -20.76 -5.93 9.29
CA ALA A 99 -19.89 -7.01 8.80
C ALA A 99 -20.12 -8.32 9.54
N ASN A 100 -20.47 -8.30 10.83
CA ASN A 100 -20.83 -9.49 11.59
C ASN A 100 -22.15 -10.12 11.10
N HIS A 101 -23.09 -9.34 10.53
CA HIS A 101 -24.31 -9.83 9.91
C HIS A 101 -24.09 -10.29 8.46
N LEU A 102 -23.37 -9.53 7.65
CA LEU A 102 -23.12 -9.81 6.23
C LEU A 102 -22.14 -10.98 6.00
N ALA A 103 -21.16 -11.16 6.88
CA ALA A 103 -20.24 -12.32 6.80
C ALA A 103 -20.99 -13.67 7.00
N ARG A 104 -22.16 -13.65 7.63
CA ARG A 104 -23.04 -14.83 7.77
C ARG A 104 -23.93 -15.06 6.55
N LEU A 105 -24.15 -14.04 5.70
CA LEU A 105 -25.10 -14.10 4.57
C LEU A 105 -24.44 -14.18 3.21
N ARG A 106 -23.19 -13.77 3.05
CA ARG A 106 -22.47 -13.89 1.78
C ARG A 106 -21.71 -15.21 1.69
N ARG A 107 -22.40 -16.25 1.21
CA ARG A 107 -21.77 -17.23 0.31
C ARG A 107 -21.48 -16.45 -0.97
N VAL A 108 -20.24 -16.01 -1.13
CA VAL A 108 -19.74 -15.48 -2.40
C VAL A 108 -19.75 -16.67 -3.37
N GLU A 109 -20.66 -16.68 -4.33
CA GLU A 109 -20.58 -17.61 -5.46
C GLU A 109 -19.25 -17.30 -6.19
N PRO A 110 -18.42 -18.30 -6.45
CA PRO A 110 -17.15 -18.10 -7.16
C PRO A 110 -17.46 -17.69 -8.60
N THR A 111 -17.20 -16.43 -8.95
CA THR A 111 -17.09 -16.03 -10.33
C THR A 111 -15.84 -16.68 -10.93
N VAL A 112 -15.90 -17.13 -12.17
CA VAL A 112 -14.93 -17.96 -12.90
C VAL A 112 -13.49 -17.40 -12.97
N SER A 113 -13.20 -16.27 -12.34
CA SER A 113 -11.89 -15.60 -12.28
C SER A 113 -11.57 -15.02 -10.89
N GLY A 114 -12.10 -15.57 -9.82
CA GLY A 114 -11.86 -15.12 -8.43
C GLY A 114 -10.66 -15.84 -7.77
N PRO A 115 -10.20 -15.35 -6.60
CA PRO A 115 -9.17 -16.02 -5.81
C PRO A 115 -9.64 -17.44 -5.44
N SER A 116 -8.68 -18.38 -5.29
CA SER A 116 -8.97 -19.77 -4.91
C SER A 116 -9.74 -19.81 -3.57
N PRO A 117 -10.51 -20.89 -3.31
CA PRO A 117 -11.19 -21.08 -2.02
C PRO A 117 -10.24 -20.98 -0.83
N ASP A 118 -9.01 -21.48 -0.97
CA ASP A 118 -7.98 -21.41 0.07
C ASP A 118 -7.51 -19.97 0.30
N ALA A 119 -7.32 -19.19 -0.77
CA ALA A 119 -6.99 -17.77 -0.66
C ALA A 119 -8.12 -16.98 0.03
N LEU A 120 -9.37 -17.29 -0.26
CA LEU A 120 -10.52 -16.67 0.40
C LEU A 120 -10.58 -17.02 1.89
N ALA A 121 -10.33 -18.28 2.24
CA ALA A 121 -10.26 -18.77 3.62
C ALA A 121 -9.12 -18.07 4.37
N PHE A 122 -7.93 -18.03 3.77
CA PHE A 122 -6.74 -17.36 4.32
C PHE A 122 -7.02 -15.89 4.62
N TRP A 123 -7.46 -15.10 3.64
CA TRP A 123 -7.74 -13.69 3.85
C TRP A 123 -8.92 -13.46 4.80
N GLY A 124 -9.88 -14.39 4.82
CA GLY A 124 -10.94 -14.41 5.83
C GLY A 124 -10.40 -14.58 7.25
N ALA A 125 -9.41 -15.46 7.44
CA ALA A 125 -8.74 -15.64 8.72
C ALA A 125 -7.89 -14.43 9.11
N VAL A 126 -7.13 -13.86 8.15
CA VAL A 126 -6.35 -12.63 8.36
C VAL A 126 -7.23 -11.49 8.85
N ARG A 127 -8.41 -11.29 8.25
CA ARG A 127 -9.34 -10.23 8.70
C ARG A 127 -9.85 -10.40 10.13
N ARG A 128 -9.81 -11.59 10.70
CA ARG A 128 -10.17 -11.86 12.11
C ARG A 128 -9.03 -11.63 13.10
N LEU A 129 -7.80 -11.44 12.63
CA LEU A 129 -6.67 -11.12 13.49
C LEU A 129 -6.84 -9.75 14.19
N PRO A 130 -6.20 -9.54 15.35
CA PRO A 130 -6.06 -8.23 15.95
C PRO A 130 -5.53 -7.21 14.93
N GLU A 131 -5.99 -5.97 15.01
CA GLU A 131 -5.74 -4.92 14.01
C GLU A 131 -4.27 -4.82 13.59
N ARG A 132 -3.36 -4.81 14.57
CA ARG A 132 -1.93 -4.71 14.32
C ARG A 132 -1.37 -5.91 13.54
N HIS A 133 -1.71 -7.14 13.96
CA HIS A 133 -1.28 -8.36 13.27
C HIS A 133 -1.84 -8.43 11.85
N ARG A 134 -3.11 -8.03 11.67
CA ARG A 134 -3.75 -7.94 10.36
C ARG A 134 -3.02 -6.96 9.44
N MET A 135 -2.70 -5.74 9.92
CA MET A 135 -1.97 -4.75 9.11
C MET A 135 -0.60 -5.26 8.66
N VAL A 136 0.16 -5.87 9.58
CA VAL A 136 1.48 -6.43 9.26
C VAL A 136 1.36 -7.55 8.21
N MET A 137 0.39 -8.47 8.35
CA MET A 137 0.16 -9.56 7.41
C MET A 137 -0.22 -9.02 6.01
N VAL A 138 -1.13 -8.07 5.95
CA VAL A 138 -1.61 -7.53 4.67
C VAL A 138 -0.52 -6.73 3.96
N LEU A 139 0.21 -5.88 4.65
CA LEU A 139 1.32 -5.15 4.04
C LEU A 139 2.41 -6.08 3.50
N PHE A 140 2.74 -7.13 4.26
CA PHE A 140 3.80 -8.06 3.90
C PHE A 140 3.39 -8.98 2.75
N TYR A 141 2.18 -9.60 2.80
CA TYR A 141 1.76 -10.63 1.83
C TYR A 141 0.94 -10.08 0.65
N ALA A 142 0.05 -9.12 0.86
CA ALA A 142 -0.74 -8.54 -0.21
C ALA A 142 -0.05 -7.32 -0.84
N GLY A 143 0.64 -6.52 -0.02
CA GLY A 143 1.34 -5.33 -0.48
C GLY A 143 2.76 -5.59 -0.98
N ASP A 144 3.27 -6.83 -0.82
CA ASP A 144 4.66 -7.22 -1.16
C ASP A 144 5.71 -6.27 -0.57
N ARG A 145 5.49 -5.84 0.69
CA ARG A 145 6.40 -4.92 1.38
C ARG A 145 7.41 -5.67 2.23
N SER A 146 8.67 -5.27 2.14
CA SER A 146 9.73 -5.78 3.02
C SER A 146 9.45 -5.42 4.50
N VAL A 147 10.06 -6.14 5.43
CA VAL A 147 9.96 -5.85 6.87
C VAL A 147 10.33 -4.41 7.19
N ALA A 148 11.36 -3.87 6.54
CA ALA A 148 11.80 -2.48 6.71
C ALA A 148 10.74 -1.46 6.24
N GLU A 149 10.08 -1.73 5.10
CA GLU A 149 9.00 -0.89 4.58
C GLU A 149 7.77 -0.95 5.49
N VAL A 150 7.37 -2.15 5.92
CA VAL A 150 6.25 -2.32 6.88
C VAL A 150 6.54 -1.56 8.18
N ALA A 151 7.77 -1.66 8.71
CA ALA A 151 8.21 -0.92 9.89
C ALA A 151 8.07 0.59 9.70
N SER A 152 8.53 1.10 8.55
CA SER A 152 8.41 2.51 8.16
C SER A 152 6.95 2.95 8.03
N ILE A 153 6.11 2.18 7.31
CA ILE A 153 4.68 2.48 7.11
C ILE A 153 3.95 2.54 8.45
N LEU A 154 4.20 1.57 9.34
CA LEU A 154 3.52 1.47 10.63
C LEU A 154 4.18 2.31 11.73
N SER A 155 5.34 2.93 11.47
CA SER A 155 6.14 3.68 12.45
C SER A 155 6.51 2.86 13.69
N VAL A 156 7.02 1.64 13.47
CA VAL A 156 7.45 0.72 14.53
C VAL A 156 8.83 0.14 14.20
N PRO A 157 9.59 -0.36 15.17
CA PRO A 157 10.86 -1.06 14.91
C PRO A 157 10.65 -2.34 14.07
N GLU A 158 11.63 -2.69 13.23
CA GLU A 158 11.60 -3.95 12.45
C GLU A 158 11.45 -5.19 13.32
N GLY A 159 12.10 -5.23 14.49
CA GLY A 159 11.96 -6.32 15.45
C GLY A 159 10.51 -6.54 15.90
N THR A 160 9.75 -5.45 15.99
CA THR A 160 8.32 -5.50 16.27
C THR A 160 7.54 -6.12 15.11
N VAL A 161 7.83 -5.72 13.87
CA VAL A 161 7.20 -6.33 12.68
C VAL A 161 7.48 -7.82 12.60
N LYS A 162 8.74 -8.24 12.82
CA LYS A 162 9.13 -9.66 12.83
C LYS A 162 8.36 -10.45 13.88
N SER A 163 8.24 -9.92 15.10
CA SER A 163 7.50 -10.59 16.19
C SER A 163 6.00 -10.63 15.91
N ASP A 164 5.42 -9.57 15.34
CA ASP A 164 4.00 -9.52 14.97
C ASP A 164 3.69 -10.49 13.82
N LEU A 165 4.57 -10.63 12.80
CA LEU A 165 4.44 -11.64 11.74
C LEU A 165 4.45 -13.05 12.33
N THR A 166 5.37 -13.37 13.26
CA THR A 166 5.45 -14.68 13.88
C THR A 166 4.17 -15.01 14.66
N ARG A 167 3.67 -14.06 15.47
CA ARG A 167 2.43 -14.24 16.23
C ARG A 167 1.21 -14.36 15.34
N ALA A 168 1.15 -13.56 14.28
CA ALA A 168 0.06 -13.61 13.32
C ALA A 168 0.00 -14.95 12.60
N ARG A 169 1.15 -15.49 12.15
CA ARG A 169 1.24 -16.81 11.52
C ARG A 169 0.79 -17.92 12.47
N ALA A 170 1.25 -17.90 13.71
CA ALA A 170 0.81 -18.88 14.72
C ALA A 170 -0.70 -18.83 14.97
N ALA A 171 -1.28 -17.64 15.03
CA ALA A 171 -2.72 -17.48 15.19
C ALA A 171 -3.51 -17.97 13.97
N LEU A 172 -2.96 -17.79 12.74
CA LEU A 172 -3.58 -18.30 11.51
C LEU A 172 -3.51 -19.82 11.42
N ALA A 173 -2.38 -20.44 11.77
CA ALA A 173 -2.24 -21.90 11.80
C ALA A 173 -3.34 -22.54 12.68
N ILE A 174 -3.55 -22.00 13.87
CA ILE A 174 -4.64 -22.47 14.76
C ILE A 174 -6.03 -22.26 14.11
N GLN A 175 -6.28 -21.14 13.42
CA GLN A 175 -7.58 -20.87 12.81
C GLN A 175 -7.87 -21.72 11.57
N LEU A 176 -6.84 -22.13 10.83
CA LEU A 176 -6.93 -22.90 9.60
C LEU A 176 -6.83 -24.40 9.83
N GLY A 177 -6.51 -24.85 11.07
CA GLY A 177 -6.44 -26.25 11.43
C GLY A 177 -5.14 -26.94 11.03
N GLU A 178 -4.05 -26.16 10.89
CA GLU A 178 -2.69 -26.64 10.64
C GLU A 178 -1.93 -26.90 11.95
#